data_8ce5231d6fe7c2ecf5cf6b13cb5c3e44
#
_entry.id   8ce5231d6fe7c2ecf5cf6b13cb5c3e44
#
_cell.length_a   1.000
_cell.length_b   1.000
_cell.length_c   1.000
_cell.angle_alpha   90.00
_cell.angle_beta   90.00
_cell.angle_gamma   90.00
#
_symmetry.space_group_name_H-M   'P 1'
#
loop_
_entity.id
_entity.type
_entity.pdbx_description
1 polymer ?
#
loop_
_entity_poly.entity_id
_entity_poly.type
_entity_poly.pdbx_seq_one_letter_code
_entity_poly.pdbx_strand_id
1 'polypeptide(L)'
;MTKHNANVQIQGHIEPGFERVRTLFEKNMQQWAEEHAQLCVYHKGRKVVDLWGSKGSPGSFHADSLVNIFSSGKSLEAIALAHLAGQDLIDYEAPIAKYWPEFAQNGKDQVTVADLMRHEAGLANFDFSIPPTDLHRPNIKADAIGSKIAPHPQHYSNKDQTRREYHALTRGWIANELFRRVEPNGRTIGEFIRDEISAPLVADVAIGVDEEQFKKRVPIKPLPVLKHLLATLRPRILGRRVFHNTLQLFARLSKLVMSLVTRPQKKWPIPFEGMTGIAFFNEKSVAMGETPSANTSASARGLAKIAAAMASRGTLGEQAILPNKGWDLLHRHPIKDNMGGFLPCEFTQGGVNYYSPLNSESSKLEKAFNSGREGFYGWMGLGGSLFQWHPEHEIGFAFVPTSLHMLDLLNERGKEYQAEVLRCIWAKGTRES
;
A
#
# COMPACT_ATOMS: atom_id res chain seq x y z
N MET A 1 18.28 14.14 34.46
CA MET A 1 18.18 12.96 33.61
C MET A 1 18.43 13.40 32.18
N THR A 2 19.67 13.26 31.73
CA THR A 2 20.15 13.56 30.39
C THR A 2 19.41 12.68 29.39
N LYS A 3 18.57 13.29 28.52
CA LYS A 3 17.95 12.59 27.38
C LYS A 3 19.10 12.08 26.48
N HIS A 4 19.32 10.79 26.43
CA HIS A 4 20.04 10.19 25.32
C HIS A 4 19.29 10.56 24.05
N ASN A 5 19.73 11.58 23.34
CA ASN A 5 19.43 11.76 21.93
C ASN A 5 20.05 10.52 21.24
N ALA A 6 19.24 9.51 20.95
CA ALA A 6 19.68 8.42 20.10
C ALA A 6 20.26 9.06 18.83
N ASN A 7 21.52 8.81 18.56
CA ASN A 7 22.22 9.43 17.42
C ASN A 7 21.58 8.86 16.14
N VAL A 8 20.81 9.69 15.44
CA VAL A 8 20.16 9.28 14.20
C VAL A 8 21.24 9.21 13.12
N GLN A 9 21.42 8.05 12.55
CA GLN A 9 22.32 7.83 11.42
C GLN A 9 21.51 7.91 10.14
N ILE A 10 21.82 8.88 9.27
CA ILE A 10 21.23 9.03 7.95
C ILE A 10 22.31 8.74 6.92
N GLN A 11 21.99 7.84 6.00
CA GLN A 11 22.86 7.42 4.93
C GLN A 11 22.12 7.54 3.58
N GLY A 12 22.86 7.41 2.50
CA GLY A 12 22.31 7.39 1.15
C GLY A 12 22.72 8.59 0.30
N HIS A 13 22.08 8.68 -0.87
CA HIS A 13 22.38 9.62 -1.92
C HIS A 13 21.23 10.57 -2.22
N ILE A 14 21.58 11.78 -2.63
CA ILE A 14 20.66 12.82 -3.12
C ILE A 14 21.26 13.47 -4.36
N GLU A 15 20.49 13.59 -5.41
CA GLU A 15 20.85 14.37 -6.60
C GLU A 15 20.71 15.89 -6.31
N PRO A 16 21.56 16.74 -6.94
CA PRO A 16 21.44 18.17 -6.84
C PRO A 16 20.04 18.71 -7.13
N GLY A 17 19.54 19.59 -6.26
CA GLY A 17 18.20 20.16 -6.30
C GLY A 17 17.14 19.42 -5.49
N PHE A 18 17.50 18.28 -4.84
CA PHE A 18 16.62 17.58 -3.91
C PHE A 18 17.10 17.65 -2.45
N GLU A 19 18.04 18.52 -2.12
CA GLU A 19 18.64 18.66 -0.77
C GLU A 19 17.58 18.93 0.29
N ARG A 20 16.50 19.62 -0.05
CA ARG A 20 15.37 19.90 0.85
C ARG A 20 14.67 18.63 1.31
N VAL A 21 14.61 17.60 0.44
CA VAL A 21 14.03 16.29 0.79
C VAL A 21 14.90 15.61 1.86
N ARG A 22 16.23 15.67 1.73
CA ARG A 22 17.16 15.14 2.75
C ARG A 22 17.00 15.88 4.07
N THR A 23 16.99 17.21 4.04
CA THR A 23 16.79 18.04 5.25
C THR A 23 15.47 17.69 5.97
N LEU A 24 14.39 17.48 5.19
CA LEU A 24 13.10 17.06 5.73
C LEU A 24 13.18 15.66 6.34
N PHE A 25 13.84 14.71 5.65
CA PHE A 25 14.01 13.34 6.14
C PHE A 25 14.80 13.30 7.45
N GLU A 26 15.92 14.00 7.53
CA GLU A 26 16.75 14.13 8.72
C GLU A 26 15.97 14.73 9.91
N LYS A 27 15.25 15.83 9.66
CA LYS A 27 14.38 16.47 10.63
C LYS A 27 13.30 15.50 11.14
N ASN A 28 12.63 14.79 10.25
CA ASN A 28 11.55 13.89 10.61
C ASN A 28 12.07 12.67 11.37
N MET A 29 13.20 12.10 10.97
CA MET A 29 13.85 11.01 11.70
C MET A 29 14.25 11.43 13.14
N GLN A 30 14.68 12.67 13.34
CA GLN A 30 14.97 13.18 14.69
C GLN A 30 13.69 13.46 15.48
N GLN A 31 12.71 14.09 14.85
CA GLN A 31 11.54 14.67 15.50
C GLN A 31 10.45 13.63 15.81
N TRP A 32 10.17 12.71 14.84
CA TRP A 32 9.10 11.74 15.00
C TRP A 32 9.53 10.48 15.77
N ALA A 33 8.55 9.68 16.19
CA ALA A 33 8.77 8.38 16.80
C ALA A 33 9.16 7.32 15.74
N GLU A 34 10.13 7.67 14.87
CA GLU A 34 10.73 6.75 13.90
C GLU A 34 11.89 6.01 14.55
N GLU A 35 11.98 4.70 14.27
CA GLU A 35 13.16 3.91 14.60
C GLU A 35 14.04 3.74 13.36
N HIS A 36 13.43 3.22 12.29
CA HIS A 36 14.06 3.09 10.98
C HIS A 36 13.09 3.53 9.89
N ALA A 37 13.62 4.13 8.84
CA ALA A 37 12.84 4.45 7.64
C ALA A 37 13.74 4.48 6.41
N GLN A 38 13.14 4.19 5.25
CA GLN A 38 13.73 4.33 3.93
C GLN A 38 12.86 5.26 3.08
N LEU A 39 13.50 6.08 2.25
CA LEU A 39 12.86 6.95 1.26
C LEU A 39 13.63 6.85 -0.06
N CYS A 40 12.95 6.43 -1.12
CA CYS A 40 13.54 6.39 -2.45
C CYS A 40 12.62 7.03 -3.47
N VAL A 41 13.19 7.85 -4.35
CA VAL A 41 12.46 8.56 -5.40
C VAL A 41 13.21 8.46 -6.72
N TYR A 42 12.48 8.15 -7.76
CA TYR A 42 12.91 8.27 -9.14
C TYR A 42 12.19 9.46 -9.80
N HIS A 43 12.89 10.16 -10.65
CA HIS A 43 12.33 11.20 -11.52
C HIS A 43 12.87 11.01 -12.93
N LYS A 44 11.99 10.91 -13.92
CA LYS A 44 12.36 10.65 -15.34
C LYS A 44 13.31 9.46 -15.47
N GLY A 45 12.97 8.33 -14.83
CA GLY A 45 13.77 7.10 -14.84
C GLY A 45 15.08 7.14 -14.06
N ARG A 46 15.50 8.29 -13.49
CA ARG A 46 16.73 8.43 -12.70
C ARG A 46 16.44 8.45 -11.20
N LYS A 47 17.25 7.74 -10.43
CA LYS A 47 17.14 7.73 -8.97
C LYS A 47 17.69 9.04 -8.39
N VAL A 48 16.81 9.90 -7.88
CA VAL A 48 17.15 11.26 -7.40
C VAL A 48 17.22 11.35 -5.88
N VAL A 49 16.57 10.45 -5.17
CA VAL A 49 16.62 10.32 -3.70
C VAL A 49 16.77 8.84 -3.35
N ASP A 50 17.68 8.52 -2.45
CA ASP A 50 17.90 7.19 -1.92
C ASP A 50 18.45 7.30 -0.51
N LEU A 51 17.57 7.40 0.48
CA LEU A 51 17.91 7.67 1.86
C LEU A 51 17.41 6.55 2.77
N TRP A 52 18.20 6.23 3.78
CA TRP A 52 17.73 5.43 4.91
C TRP A 52 18.27 5.98 6.21
N GLY A 53 17.45 5.86 7.24
CA GLY A 53 17.76 6.38 8.57
C GLY A 53 17.52 5.35 9.66
N SER A 54 18.38 5.34 10.68
CA SER A 54 18.30 4.43 11.80
C SER A 54 18.62 5.14 13.12
N LYS A 55 17.88 4.76 14.19
CA LYS A 55 18.19 5.06 15.60
C LYS A 55 18.72 3.83 16.34
N GLY A 56 18.83 2.69 15.66
CA GLY A 56 19.36 1.46 16.22
C GLY A 56 20.90 1.39 16.16
N SER A 57 21.43 0.21 16.46
CA SER A 57 22.86 -0.05 16.34
C SER A 57 23.35 0.14 14.90
N PRO A 58 24.58 0.61 14.68
CA PRO A 58 25.15 0.69 13.34
C PRO A 58 25.04 -0.65 12.61
N GLY A 59 24.62 -0.61 11.34
CA GLY A 59 24.48 -1.82 10.52
C GLY A 59 23.21 -2.65 10.74
N SER A 60 22.31 -2.27 11.64
CA SER A 60 21.07 -3.00 11.90
C SER A 60 19.96 -2.73 10.87
N PHE A 61 20.13 -1.71 10.01
CA PHE A 61 19.17 -1.31 9.00
C PHE A 61 19.88 -0.69 7.80
N HIS A 62 19.54 -1.15 6.60
CA HIS A 62 20.18 -0.79 5.34
C HIS A 62 19.13 -0.38 4.29
N ALA A 63 19.61 0.10 3.16
CA ALA A 63 18.76 0.50 2.04
C ALA A 63 17.99 -0.67 1.39
N ASP A 64 18.49 -1.90 1.53
CA ASP A 64 17.93 -3.15 1.03
C ASP A 64 17.27 -4.01 2.12
N SER A 65 17.18 -3.49 3.36
CA SER A 65 16.39 -4.12 4.42
C SER A 65 14.92 -4.24 3.99
N LEU A 66 14.33 -5.42 4.22
CA LEU A 66 12.94 -5.68 3.89
C LEU A 66 12.04 -5.34 5.07
N VAL A 67 10.97 -4.62 4.81
CA VAL A 67 9.96 -4.25 5.81
C VAL A 67 8.58 -4.60 5.26
N ASN A 68 7.67 -5.07 6.12
CA ASN A 68 6.28 -5.25 5.72
C ASN A 68 5.61 -3.90 5.40
N ILE A 69 5.10 -3.75 4.18
CA ILE A 69 4.52 -2.48 3.69
C ILE A 69 3.00 -2.44 3.75
N PHE A 70 2.36 -3.48 4.29
CA PHE A 70 0.90 -3.58 4.39
C PHE A 70 0.18 -3.25 3.06
N SER A 71 -0.85 -2.43 3.15
CA SER A 71 -1.74 -2.12 2.03
C SER A 71 -1.09 -1.37 0.87
N SER A 72 0.13 -0.85 1.01
CA SER A 72 0.89 -0.36 -0.15
C SER A 72 1.10 -1.48 -1.18
N GLY A 73 1.17 -2.75 -0.74
CA GLY A 73 1.23 -3.94 -1.60
C GLY A 73 0.02 -4.14 -2.51
N LYS A 74 -1.13 -3.51 -2.21
CA LYS A 74 -2.32 -3.56 -3.09
C LYS A 74 -2.04 -3.05 -4.50
N SER A 75 -1.09 -2.16 -4.65
CA SER A 75 -0.68 -1.70 -5.98
C SER A 75 0.04 -2.79 -6.78
N LEU A 76 0.74 -3.73 -6.12
CA LEU A 76 1.39 -4.85 -6.80
C LEU A 76 0.35 -5.87 -7.31
N GLU A 77 -0.67 -6.18 -6.52
CA GLU A 77 -1.75 -7.06 -6.99
C GLU A 77 -2.52 -6.42 -8.15
N ALA A 78 -2.70 -5.10 -8.13
CA ALA A 78 -3.30 -4.36 -9.23
C ALA A 78 -2.46 -4.42 -10.51
N ILE A 79 -1.14 -4.29 -10.41
CA ILE A 79 -0.20 -4.41 -11.52
C ILE A 79 -0.24 -5.84 -12.10
N ALA A 80 -0.28 -6.87 -11.24
CA ALA A 80 -0.36 -8.26 -11.68
C ALA A 80 -1.64 -8.54 -12.50
N LEU A 81 -2.81 -8.11 -12.02
CA LEU A 81 -4.07 -8.25 -12.77
C LEU A 81 -4.07 -7.41 -14.06
N ALA A 82 -3.46 -6.22 -14.03
CA ALA A 82 -3.33 -5.38 -15.22
C ALA A 82 -2.44 -6.03 -16.30
N HIS A 83 -1.45 -6.83 -15.91
CA HIS A 83 -0.66 -7.61 -16.86
C HIS A 83 -1.52 -8.62 -17.61
N LEU A 84 -2.37 -9.37 -16.90
CA LEU A 84 -3.33 -10.30 -17.53
C LEU A 84 -4.35 -9.56 -18.40
N ALA A 85 -4.84 -8.41 -17.95
CA ALA A 85 -5.78 -7.59 -18.72
C ALA A 85 -5.12 -7.04 -20.00
N GLY A 86 -3.85 -6.67 -19.94
CA GLY A 86 -3.08 -6.23 -21.11
C GLY A 86 -2.89 -7.31 -22.17
N GLN A 87 -2.96 -8.57 -21.78
CA GLN A 87 -2.88 -9.76 -22.63
C GLN A 87 -4.26 -10.32 -23.04
N ASP A 88 -5.36 -9.61 -22.74
CA ASP A 88 -6.73 -10.06 -22.98
C ASP A 88 -7.15 -11.36 -22.24
N LEU A 89 -6.38 -11.75 -21.23
CA LEU A 89 -6.68 -12.93 -20.42
C LEU A 89 -7.76 -12.66 -19.36
N ILE A 90 -7.88 -11.42 -18.91
CA ILE A 90 -8.92 -10.99 -17.98
C ILE A 90 -9.53 -9.67 -18.43
N ASP A 91 -10.83 -9.50 -18.18
CA ASP A 91 -11.59 -8.28 -18.43
C ASP A 91 -12.12 -7.76 -17.08
N TYR A 92 -11.86 -6.49 -16.77
CA TYR A 92 -12.30 -5.88 -15.52
C TYR A 92 -13.82 -5.80 -15.38
N GLU A 93 -14.55 -5.68 -16.49
CA GLU A 93 -16.01 -5.61 -16.48
C GLU A 93 -16.66 -7.02 -16.47
N ALA A 94 -15.89 -8.07 -16.69
CA ALA A 94 -16.40 -9.42 -16.63
C ALA A 94 -16.61 -9.90 -15.18
N PRO A 95 -17.65 -10.71 -14.92
CA PRO A 95 -17.80 -11.38 -13.64
C PRO A 95 -16.60 -12.29 -13.32
N ILE A 96 -16.17 -12.31 -12.06
CA ILE A 96 -15.13 -13.23 -11.57
C ILE A 96 -15.51 -14.68 -11.88
N ALA A 97 -16.79 -15.01 -11.81
CA ALA A 97 -17.35 -16.32 -12.11
C ALA A 97 -17.04 -16.83 -13.54
N LYS A 98 -16.75 -15.94 -14.49
CA LYS A 98 -16.29 -16.32 -15.83
C LYS A 98 -14.95 -17.06 -15.81
N TYR A 99 -14.09 -16.73 -14.87
CA TYR A 99 -12.73 -17.26 -14.71
C TYR A 99 -12.60 -18.26 -13.56
N TRP A 100 -13.53 -18.16 -12.61
CA TRP A 100 -13.62 -19.00 -11.43
C TRP A 100 -15.09 -19.37 -11.19
N PRO A 101 -15.62 -20.42 -11.91
CA PRO A 101 -17.05 -20.77 -11.88
C PRO A 101 -17.59 -21.03 -10.48
N GLU A 102 -16.82 -21.67 -9.59
CA GLU A 102 -17.22 -21.97 -8.23
C GLU A 102 -17.45 -20.71 -7.37
N PHE A 103 -16.90 -19.57 -7.78
CA PHE A 103 -17.12 -18.29 -7.12
C PHE A 103 -18.55 -17.77 -7.26
N ALA A 104 -19.31 -18.21 -8.29
CA ALA A 104 -20.68 -17.75 -8.55
C ALA A 104 -21.68 -18.02 -7.41
N GLN A 105 -21.32 -18.90 -6.48
CA GLN A 105 -22.20 -19.32 -5.39
C GLN A 105 -22.63 -18.16 -4.47
N ASN A 106 -23.82 -18.29 -3.87
CA ASN A 106 -24.33 -17.42 -2.81
C ASN A 106 -24.33 -15.93 -3.18
N GLY A 107 -24.82 -15.60 -4.39
CA GLY A 107 -25.06 -14.22 -4.85
C GLY A 107 -23.89 -13.52 -5.49
N LYS A 108 -22.78 -14.22 -5.75
CA LYS A 108 -21.55 -13.62 -6.33
C LYS A 108 -21.42 -13.75 -7.86
N ASP A 109 -22.44 -14.31 -8.53
CA ASP A 109 -22.43 -14.58 -9.98
C ASP A 109 -22.18 -13.32 -10.84
N GLN A 110 -22.55 -12.14 -10.35
CA GLN A 110 -22.40 -10.86 -11.05
C GLN A 110 -21.27 -9.98 -10.54
N VAL A 111 -20.52 -10.42 -9.54
CA VAL A 111 -19.39 -9.64 -9.00
C VAL A 111 -18.28 -9.57 -10.03
N THR A 112 -18.01 -8.37 -10.55
CA THR A 112 -16.97 -8.14 -11.54
C THR A 112 -15.57 -8.07 -10.94
N VAL A 113 -14.56 -8.23 -11.78
CA VAL A 113 -13.17 -8.02 -11.37
C VAL A 113 -12.97 -6.57 -10.90
N ALA A 114 -13.59 -5.59 -11.57
CA ALA A 114 -13.52 -4.18 -11.18
C ALA A 114 -14.19 -3.93 -9.82
N ASP A 115 -15.32 -4.58 -9.50
CA ASP A 115 -15.96 -4.48 -8.18
C ASP A 115 -15.01 -4.93 -7.06
N LEU A 116 -14.32 -6.07 -7.27
CA LEU A 116 -13.31 -6.54 -6.32
C LEU A 116 -12.19 -5.50 -6.15
N MET A 117 -11.65 -5.01 -7.26
CA MET A 117 -10.49 -4.13 -7.25
C MET A 117 -10.82 -2.75 -6.68
N ARG A 118 -12.05 -2.25 -6.84
CA ARG A 118 -12.54 -1.00 -6.24
C ARG A 118 -13.04 -1.14 -4.80
N HIS A 119 -12.96 -2.33 -4.19
CA HIS A 119 -13.51 -2.60 -2.85
C HIS A 119 -15.05 -2.57 -2.79
N GLU A 120 -15.72 -2.97 -3.85
CA GLU A 120 -17.17 -2.93 -4.04
C GLU A 120 -17.80 -4.34 -4.12
N ALA A 121 -17.00 -5.39 -3.97
CA ALA A 121 -17.44 -6.77 -4.12
C ALA A 121 -18.35 -7.31 -3.00
N GLY A 122 -18.54 -6.56 -1.89
CA GLY A 122 -19.34 -7.03 -0.76
C GLY A 122 -18.70 -8.17 0.04
N LEU A 123 -17.38 -8.31 -0.04
CA LEU A 123 -16.59 -9.39 0.56
C LEU A 123 -15.46 -8.84 1.47
N ALA A 124 -15.71 -7.73 2.13
CA ALA A 124 -14.70 -7.06 2.95
C ALA A 124 -14.18 -7.91 4.12
N ASN A 125 -14.98 -8.85 4.62
CA ASN A 125 -14.65 -9.77 5.70
C ASN A 125 -15.18 -11.17 5.39
N PHE A 126 -14.59 -12.20 6.01
CA PHE A 126 -15.10 -13.57 6.00
C PHE A 126 -15.60 -13.96 7.40
N ASP A 127 -16.48 -14.94 7.46
CA ASP A 127 -17.01 -15.50 8.69
C ASP A 127 -16.18 -16.66 9.26
N PHE A 128 -14.96 -16.81 8.73
CA PHE A 128 -13.95 -17.77 9.17
C PHE A 128 -12.57 -17.10 9.29
N SER A 129 -11.72 -17.68 10.14
CA SER A 129 -10.29 -17.34 10.24
C SER A 129 -9.47 -18.27 9.35
N ILE A 130 -8.33 -17.78 8.88
CA ILE A 130 -7.44 -18.51 7.98
C ILE A 130 -6.17 -18.90 8.73
N PRO A 131 -5.78 -20.19 8.76
CA PRO A 131 -4.46 -20.58 9.19
C PRO A 131 -3.39 -19.94 8.31
N PRO A 132 -2.33 -19.30 8.84
CA PRO A 132 -1.28 -18.69 8.02
C PRO A 132 -0.66 -19.67 7.01
N THR A 133 -0.60 -20.95 7.34
CA THR A 133 -0.07 -22.00 6.46
C THR A 133 -0.90 -22.24 5.20
N ASP A 134 -2.23 -22.01 5.24
CA ASP A 134 -3.09 -22.15 4.06
C ASP A 134 -2.72 -21.13 2.96
N LEU A 135 -2.03 -20.05 3.33
CA LEU A 135 -1.52 -19.02 2.42
C LEU A 135 -0.11 -19.30 1.91
N HIS A 136 0.53 -20.39 2.29
CA HIS A 136 1.76 -20.82 1.67
C HIS A 136 1.50 -21.33 0.25
N ARG A 137 2.39 -21.05 -0.69
CA ARG A 137 2.22 -21.35 -2.13
C ARG A 137 1.73 -22.76 -2.44
N PRO A 138 2.30 -23.83 -1.84
CA PRO A 138 1.80 -25.18 -2.10
C PRO A 138 0.32 -25.35 -1.72
N ASN A 139 -0.11 -24.75 -0.61
CA ASN A 139 -1.48 -24.86 -0.11
C ASN A 139 -2.45 -23.98 -0.91
N ILE A 140 -2.02 -22.79 -1.36
CA ILE A 140 -2.79 -21.98 -2.32
C ILE A 140 -3.02 -22.78 -3.62
N LYS A 141 -1.97 -23.40 -4.16
CA LYS A 141 -2.06 -24.24 -5.38
C LYS A 141 -2.91 -25.50 -5.17
N ALA A 142 -2.98 -26.01 -3.95
CA ALA A 142 -3.91 -27.07 -3.55
C ALA A 142 -5.34 -26.59 -3.21
N ASP A 143 -5.65 -25.33 -3.52
CA ASP A 143 -6.98 -24.71 -3.34
C ASP A 143 -7.45 -24.55 -1.88
N ALA A 144 -6.54 -24.53 -0.92
CA ALA A 144 -6.86 -24.45 0.51
C ALA A 144 -7.71 -23.20 0.86
N ILE A 145 -7.48 -22.08 0.17
CA ILE A 145 -8.20 -20.82 0.34
C ILE A 145 -9.39 -20.72 -0.61
N GLY A 146 -9.20 -21.07 -1.88
CA GLY A 146 -10.25 -20.95 -2.89
C GLY A 146 -11.50 -21.73 -2.55
N SER A 147 -11.34 -22.96 -2.04
CA SER A 147 -12.44 -23.81 -1.58
C SER A 147 -13.25 -23.22 -0.42
N LYS A 148 -12.66 -22.36 0.41
CA LYS A 148 -13.34 -21.64 1.50
C LYS A 148 -14.02 -20.36 1.02
N ILE A 149 -13.42 -19.64 0.05
CA ILE A 149 -13.95 -18.38 -0.51
C ILE A 149 -15.14 -18.65 -1.44
N ALA A 150 -15.08 -19.70 -2.26
CA ALA A 150 -16.09 -19.99 -3.27
C ALA A 150 -17.52 -20.12 -2.68
N PRO A 151 -17.77 -20.85 -1.58
CA PRO A 151 -19.11 -20.95 -0.97
C PRO A 151 -19.45 -19.75 -0.07
N HIS A 152 -18.52 -18.84 0.25
CA HIS A 152 -18.80 -17.73 1.16
C HIS A 152 -19.80 -16.74 0.54
N PRO A 153 -20.85 -16.31 1.26
CA PRO A 153 -21.87 -15.41 0.72
C PRO A 153 -21.36 -13.99 0.57
N GLN A 154 -21.88 -13.29 -0.44
CA GLN A 154 -21.77 -11.84 -0.54
C GLN A 154 -22.59 -11.17 0.56
N HIS A 155 -22.06 -10.14 1.22
CA HIS A 155 -22.75 -9.47 2.33
C HIS A 155 -23.69 -8.36 1.86
N TYR A 156 -23.42 -7.79 0.70
CA TYR A 156 -24.26 -6.80 0.02
C TYR A 156 -23.94 -6.81 -1.48
N SER A 157 -24.92 -6.42 -2.29
CA SER A 157 -24.76 -6.25 -3.74
C SER A 157 -24.67 -4.77 -4.08
N ASN A 158 -23.78 -4.40 -4.98
CA ASN A 158 -23.69 -3.03 -5.52
C ASN A 158 -24.91 -2.64 -6.38
N LYS A 159 -25.75 -3.60 -6.78
CA LYS A 159 -26.97 -3.33 -7.55
C LYS A 159 -27.95 -2.44 -6.78
N ASP A 160 -27.93 -2.50 -5.45
CA ASP A 160 -28.90 -1.81 -4.61
C ASP A 160 -28.40 -0.48 -4.05
N GLN A 161 -27.09 -0.31 -3.86
CA GLN A 161 -26.43 0.92 -3.39
C GLN A 161 -24.93 0.85 -3.67
N THR A 162 -24.33 1.92 -4.19
CA THR A 162 -22.87 2.07 -4.24
C THR A 162 -22.30 2.05 -2.83
N ARG A 163 -21.73 0.91 -2.43
CA ARG A 163 -21.13 0.73 -1.12
C ARG A 163 -19.70 0.24 -1.26
N ARG A 164 -18.78 1.12 -1.03
CA ARG A 164 -17.36 0.78 -0.99
C ARG A 164 -16.94 0.46 0.44
N GLU A 165 -16.60 -0.79 0.71
CA GLU A 165 -16.04 -1.23 1.99
C GLU A 165 -14.61 -1.73 1.81
N TYR A 166 -13.72 -1.35 2.71
CA TYR A 166 -12.32 -1.69 2.58
C TYR A 166 -12.06 -3.20 2.76
N HIS A 167 -11.78 -3.89 1.69
CA HIS A 167 -11.36 -5.29 1.67
C HIS A 167 -9.87 -5.35 2.08
N ALA A 168 -9.61 -5.25 3.39
CA ALA A 168 -8.25 -5.06 3.93
C ALA A 168 -7.30 -6.20 3.54
N LEU A 169 -7.77 -7.44 3.61
CA LEU A 169 -7.03 -8.67 3.33
C LEU A 169 -7.68 -9.46 2.19
N THR A 170 -9.01 -9.55 2.22
CA THR A 170 -9.82 -10.41 1.35
C THR A 170 -9.65 -10.09 -0.12
N ARG A 171 -9.43 -8.81 -0.50
CA ARG A 171 -9.13 -8.43 -1.89
C ARG A 171 -7.94 -9.21 -2.43
N GLY A 172 -6.84 -9.25 -1.67
CA GLY A 172 -5.63 -9.94 -2.11
C GLY A 172 -5.78 -11.45 -2.16
N TRP A 173 -6.54 -12.04 -1.26
CA TRP A 173 -6.80 -13.48 -1.29
C TRP A 173 -7.66 -13.87 -2.50
N ILE A 174 -8.75 -13.14 -2.74
CA ILE A 174 -9.60 -13.38 -3.91
C ILE A 174 -8.85 -13.10 -5.22
N ALA A 175 -8.10 -12.00 -5.27
CA ALA A 175 -7.29 -11.63 -6.45
C ALA A 175 -6.21 -12.67 -6.74
N ASN A 176 -5.56 -13.24 -5.72
CA ASN A 176 -4.55 -14.29 -5.91
C ASN A 176 -5.15 -15.59 -6.42
N GLU A 177 -6.33 -15.96 -5.90
CA GLU A 177 -7.09 -17.12 -6.38
C GLU A 177 -7.57 -16.94 -7.81
N LEU A 178 -8.06 -15.74 -8.17
CA LEU A 178 -8.45 -15.40 -9.53
C LEU A 178 -7.23 -15.41 -10.47
N PHE A 179 -6.15 -14.76 -10.06
CA PHE A 179 -4.91 -14.62 -10.85
C PHE A 179 -4.36 -16.00 -11.25
N ARG A 180 -4.17 -16.91 -10.29
CA ARG A 180 -3.61 -18.23 -10.55
C ARG A 180 -4.46 -19.13 -11.46
N ARG A 181 -5.78 -18.86 -11.55
CA ARG A 181 -6.71 -19.59 -12.45
C ARG A 181 -6.64 -19.08 -13.88
N VAL A 182 -6.26 -17.83 -14.06
CA VAL A 182 -6.20 -17.15 -15.37
C VAL A 182 -4.77 -17.14 -15.92
N GLU A 183 -3.77 -17.05 -15.06
CA GLU A 183 -2.38 -17.01 -15.45
C GLU A 183 -1.96 -18.33 -16.10
N PRO A 184 -1.37 -18.31 -17.34
CA PRO A 184 -1.18 -19.52 -18.15
C PRO A 184 -0.38 -20.64 -17.49
N ASN A 185 0.53 -20.30 -16.55
CA ASN A 185 1.35 -21.30 -15.84
C ASN A 185 0.80 -21.62 -14.43
N GLY A 186 -0.36 -21.08 -14.07
CA GLY A 186 -0.96 -21.26 -12.74
C GLY A 186 -0.14 -20.63 -11.61
N ARG A 187 0.68 -19.62 -11.92
CA ARG A 187 1.48 -18.90 -10.92
C ARG A 187 0.58 -18.09 -10.00
N THR A 188 0.99 -17.97 -8.75
CA THR A 188 0.41 -17.01 -7.81
C THR A 188 0.89 -15.59 -8.13
N ILE A 189 0.21 -14.58 -7.56
CA ILE A 189 0.68 -13.18 -7.67
C ILE A 189 2.10 -13.05 -7.11
N GLY A 190 2.44 -13.74 -6.01
CA GLY A 190 3.79 -13.70 -5.44
C GLY A 190 4.85 -14.27 -6.37
N GLU A 191 4.58 -15.38 -7.06
CA GLU A 191 5.46 -15.95 -8.07
C GLU A 191 5.62 -15.01 -9.27
N PHE A 192 4.52 -14.47 -9.79
CA PHE A 192 4.52 -13.52 -10.89
C PHE A 192 5.34 -12.25 -10.56
N ILE A 193 5.10 -11.63 -9.40
CA ILE A 193 5.84 -10.44 -8.96
C ILE A 193 7.34 -10.74 -8.85
N ARG A 194 7.72 -11.90 -8.33
CA ARG A 194 9.13 -12.33 -8.26
C ARG A 194 9.75 -12.43 -9.65
N ASP A 195 9.10 -13.16 -10.56
CA ASP A 195 9.70 -13.57 -11.83
C ASP A 195 9.64 -12.46 -12.90
N GLU A 196 8.52 -11.76 -13.00
CA GLU A 196 8.26 -10.79 -14.09
C GLU A 196 8.54 -9.34 -13.68
N ILE A 197 8.65 -9.04 -12.41
CA ILE A 197 8.81 -7.66 -11.93
C ILE A 197 10.07 -7.49 -11.08
N SER A 198 10.18 -8.24 -9.98
CA SER A 198 11.28 -8.05 -9.02
C SER A 198 12.62 -8.47 -9.61
N ALA A 199 12.70 -9.61 -10.26
CA ALA A 199 13.94 -10.12 -10.86
C ALA A 199 14.43 -9.25 -12.02
N PRO A 200 13.62 -8.89 -13.04
CA PRO A 200 14.07 -8.03 -14.12
C PRO A 200 14.52 -6.63 -13.68
N LEU A 201 13.86 -6.05 -12.68
CA LEU A 201 14.21 -4.74 -12.14
C LEU A 201 15.30 -4.80 -11.05
N VAL A 202 15.73 -5.99 -10.63
CA VAL A 202 16.58 -6.18 -9.45
C VAL A 202 16.00 -5.39 -8.27
N ALA A 203 14.73 -5.67 -7.96
CA ALA A 203 13.95 -4.98 -6.93
C ALA A 203 13.75 -5.88 -5.72
N ASP A 204 14.13 -5.39 -4.53
CA ASP A 204 13.90 -6.10 -3.26
C ASP A 204 12.44 -5.99 -2.85
N VAL A 205 11.57 -6.78 -3.49
CA VAL A 205 10.13 -6.84 -3.26
C VAL A 205 9.66 -8.29 -3.35
N ALA A 206 8.96 -8.76 -2.33
CA ALA A 206 8.43 -10.13 -2.28
C ALA A 206 7.05 -10.18 -1.61
N ILE A 207 6.15 -11.00 -2.19
CA ILE A 207 4.90 -11.43 -1.59
C ILE A 207 5.07 -12.92 -1.25
N GLY A 208 5.02 -13.25 0.04
CA GLY A 208 5.45 -14.57 0.50
C GLY A 208 6.97 -14.73 0.39
N VAL A 209 7.70 -14.26 1.41
CA VAL A 209 9.17 -14.32 1.45
C VAL A 209 9.69 -15.75 1.58
N ASP A 210 10.87 -16.01 1.03
CA ASP A 210 11.65 -17.22 1.31
C ASP A 210 12.51 -17.07 2.59
N GLU A 211 13.28 -18.10 2.93
CA GLU A 211 14.15 -18.12 4.12
C GLU A 211 15.20 -17.01 4.09
N GLU A 212 15.83 -16.76 2.96
CA GLU A 212 16.89 -15.77 2.83
C GLU A 212 16.32 -14.35 2.88
N GLN A 213 15.18 -14.14 2.25
CA GLN A 213 14.46 -12.87 2.32
C GLN A 213 13.94 -12.61 3.73
N PHE A 214 13.46 -13.66 4.44
CA PHE A 214 13.02 -13.52 5.82
C PHE A 214 14.14 -13.02 6.74
N LYS A 215 15.38 -13.49 6.56
CA LYS A 215 16.56 -13.02 7.34
C LYS A 215 16.86 -11.54 7.13
N LYS A 216 16.53 -10.98 5.94
CA LYS A 216 16.70 -9.55 5.64
C LYS A 216 15.56 -8.68 6.17
N ARG A 217 14.49 -9.28 6.70
CA ARG A 217 13.36 -8.52 7.23
C ARG A 217 13.70 -7.85 8.55
N VAL A 218 13.31 -6.58 8.64
CA VAL A 218 13.34 -5.83 9.88
C VAL A 218 11.91 -5.76 10.44
N PRO A 219 11.70 -6.13 11.72
CA PRO A 219 10.39 -6.16 12.32
C PRO A 219 9.70 -4.79 12.34
N ILE A 220 8.42 -4.78 12.01
CA ILE A 220 7.57 -3.60 12.23
C ILE A 220 7.30 -3.43 13.72
N LYS A 221 7.21 -2.17 14.17
CA LYS A 221 6.93 -1.80 15.56
C LYS A 221 5.73 -0.87 15.64
N PRO A 222 4.54 -1.38 16.00
CA PRO A 222 3.38 -0.53 16.23
C PRO A 222 3.63 0.45 17.38
N LEU A 223 3.40 1.74 17.15
CA LEU A 223 3.39 2.71 18.23
C LEU A 223 2.13 2.49 19.08
N PRO A 224 2.28 2.17 20.40
CA PRO A 224 1.12 1.91 21.25
C PRO A 224 0.13 3.07 21.22
N VAL A 225 -1.15 2.79 21.02
CA VAL A 225 -2.20 3.81 20.84
C VAL A 225 -2.23 4.79 21.98
N LEU A 226 -2.11 4.33 23.23
CA LEU A 226 -2.06 5.21 24.40
C LEU A 226 -0.85 6.15 24.36
N LYS A 227 0.34 5.64 23.99
CA LYS A 227 1.55 6.48 23.85
C LYS A 227 1.37 7.49 22.71
N HIS A 228 0.73 7.10 21.63
CA HIS A 228 0.41 8.00 20.52
C HIS A 228 -0.54 9.12 20.97
N LEU A 229 -1.64 8.79 21.65
CA LEU A 229 -2.59 9.76 22.20
C LEU A 229 -1.92 10.74 23.16
N LEU A 230 -1.17 10.25 24.14
CA LEU A 230 -0.43 11.10 25.09
C LEU A 230 0.59 12.02 24.37
N ALA A 231 1.22 11.53 23.31
CA ALA A 231 2.15 12.34 22.53
C ALA A 231 1.46 13.50 21.79
N THR A 232 0.17 13.38 21.41
CA THR A 232 -0.59 14.46 20.75
C THR A 232 -0.83 15.67 21.65
N LEU A 233 -0.84 15.47 22.97
CA LEU A 233 -1.03 16.54 23.97
C LEU A 233 0.17 17.51 24.05
N ARG A 234 1.33 17.08 23.58
CA ARG A 234 2.56 17.90 23.64
C ARG A 234 2.59 18.88 22.46
N PRO A 235 2.89 20.17 22.67
CA PRO A 235 3.25 21.11 21.60
C PRO A 235 4.50 20.63 20.83
N ARG A 236 4.64 21.02 19.56
CA ARG A 236 5.85 20.70 18.77
C ARG A 236 7.13 21.22 19.43
N ILE A 237 7.10 22.44 19.96
CA ILE A 237 8.23 23.06 20.69
C ILE A 237 8.63 22.28 21.94
N LEU A 238 7.72 21.53 22.56
CA LEU A 238 8.00 20.67 23.72
C LEU A 238 8.29 19.21 23.31
N GLY A 239 8.63 18.95 22.04
CA GLY A 239 9.09 17.66 21.57
C GLY A 239 7.96 16.66 21.29
N ARG A 240 6.85 17.09 20.69
CA ARG A 240 5.83 16.16 20.16
C ARG A 240 6.45 15.25 19.09
N ARG A 241 6.31 13.93 19.29
CA ARG A 241 6.92 12.92 18.44
C ARG A 241 5.94 12.25 17.46
N VAL A 242 4.71 12.77 17.36
CA VAL A 242 3.68 12.31 16.41
C VAL A 242 3.19 13.47 15.57
N PHE A 243 2.69 13.15 14.36
CA PHE A 243 2.33 14.17 13.35
C PHE A 243 1.23 15.11 13.85
N HIS A 244 0.11 14.55 14.32
CA HIS A 244 -1.07 15.31 14.72
C HIS A 244 -0.99 15.83 16.18
N ASN A 245 -1.57 16.99 16.43
CA ASN A 245 -1.98 17.41 17.77
C ASN A 245 -3.36 16.84 18.11
N THR A 246 -3.79 16.98 19.36
CA THR A 246 -5.07 16.43 19.84
C THR A 246 -6.26 16.90 19.02
N LEU A 247 -6.34 18.20 18.67
CA LEU A 247 -7.44 18.77 17.89
C LEU A 247 -7.47 18.21 16.45
N GLN A 248 -6.30 18.13 15.82
CA GLN A 248 -6.17 17.53 14.48
C GLN A 248 -6.57 16.06 14.49
N LEU A 249 -6.08 15.30 15.47
CA LEU A 249 -6.43 13.90 15.61
C LEU A 249 -7.92 13.71 15.85
N PHE A 250 -8.52 14.50 16.75
CA PHE A 250 -9.97 14.48 17.01
C PHE A 250 -10.77 14.76 15.72
N ALA A 251 -10.37 15.79 14.97
CA ALA A 251 -11.04 16.13 13.70
C ALA A 251 -10.94 15.01 12.64
N ARG A 252 -9.86 14.21 12.66
CA ARG A 252 -9.72 13.03 11.78
C ARG A 252 -10.55 11.85 12.27
N LEU A 253 -10.49 11.55 13.57
CA LEU A 253 -11.17 10.40 14.15
C LEU A 253 -12.69 10.60 14.29
N SER A 254 -13.19 11.83 14.46
CA SER A 254 -14.62 12.07 14.64
C SER A 254 -15.48 11.53 13.48
N LYS A 255 -15.01 11.67 12.24
CA LYS A 255 -15.70 11.12 11.07
C LYS A 255 -15.67 9.58 11.03
N LEU A 256 -14.55 9.00 11.41
CA LEU A 256 -14.43 7.54 11.53
C LEU A 256 -15.37 7.02 12.62
N VAL A 257 -15.36 7.63 13.81
CA VAL A 257 -16.25 7.26 14.92
C VAL A 257 -17.71 7.43 14.51
N MET A 258 -18.08 8.53 13.88
CA MET A 258 -19.44 8.74 13.37
C MET A 258 -19.84 7.64 12.38
N SER A 259 -18.97 7.29 11.44
CA SER A 259 -19.23 6.19 10.50
C SER A 259 -19.42 4.84 11.21
N LEU A 260 -18.62 4.55 12.24
CA LEU A 260 -18.75 3.33 13.03
C LEU A 260 -20.05 3.28 13.86
N VAL A 261 -20.48 4.42 14.39
CA VAL A 261 -21.71 4.50 15.19
C VAL A 261 -22.97 4.42 14.31
N THR A 262 -22.92 4.99 13.10
CA THR A 262 -24.10 5.05 12.20
C THR A 262 -24.30 3.81 11.36
N ARG A 263 -23.31 2.90 11.31
CA ARG A 263 -23.38 1.66 10.53
C ARG A 263 -23.52 0.45 11.43
N PRO A 264 -24.38 -0.51 11.10
CA PRO A 264 -24.46 -1.77 11.83
C PRO A 264 -23.09 -2.47 11.81
N GLN A 265 -22.56 -2.76 12.98
CA GLN A 265 -21.28 -3.48 13.10
C GLN A 265 -21.57 -4.95 13.35
N LYS A 266 -21.37 -5.78 12.31
CA LYS A 266 -21.31 -7.24 12.51
C LYS A 266 -19.95 -7.56 13.17
N LYS A 267 -19.95 -8.41 14.19
CA LYS A 267 -18.71 -8.95 14.74
C LYS A 267 -18.17 -10.01 13.79
N TRP A 268 -17.01 -9.74 13.21
CA TRP A 268 -16.30 -10.68 12.36
C TRP A 268 -15.25 -11.44 13.17
N PRO A 269 -14.94 -12.68 12.82
CA PRO A 269 -13.77 -13.38 13.34
C PRO A 269 -12.49 -12.60 13.03
N ILE A 270 -11.44 -12.84 13.79
CA ILE A 270 -10.10 -12.38 13.43
C ILE A 270 -9.71 -13.03 12.09
N PRO A 271 -9.06 -12.29 11.17
CA PRO A 271 -8.82 -12.81 9.82
C PRO A 271 -7.84 -13.98 9.76
N PHE A 272 -6.88 -14.04 10.68
CA PHE A 272 -5.93 -15.16 10.81
C PHE A 272 -6.12 -15.89 12.13
N GLU A 273 -6.02 -17.20 12.10
CA GLU A 273 -5.90 -17.98 13.32
C GLU A 273 -4.67 -17.55 14.13
N GLY A 274 -4.84 -17.37 15.43
CA GLY A 274 -3.77 -16.95 16.34
C GLY A 274 -3.36 -15.46 16.27
N MET A 275 -4.01 -14.64 15.47
CA MET A 275 -3.68 -13.22 15.38
C MET A 275 -4.04 -12.49 16.67
N THR A 276 -3.02 -11.95 17.35
CA THR A 276 -3.19 -11.16 18.60
C THR A 276 -3.05 -9.66 18.40
N GLY A 277 -2.60 -9.22 17.22
CA GLY A 277 -2.40 -7.81 16.88
C GLY A 277 -1.52 -7.63 15.65
N ILE A 278 -1.19 -6.39 15.30
CA ILE A 278 -0.46 -6.07 14.06
C ILE A 278 0.95 -6.64 14.04
N ALA A 279 1.60 -6.81 15.19
CA ALA A 279 2.93 -7.44 15.26
C ALA A 279 2.94 -8.90 14.77
N PHE A 280 1.78 -9.54 14.64
CA PHE A 280 1.61 -10.87 14.03
C PHE A 280 2.21 -10.96 12.62
N PHE A 281 2.23 -9.87 11.88
CA PHE A 281 2.87 -9.82 10.55
C PHE A 281 4.41 -9.94 10.60
N ASN A 282 5.04 -9.93 11.78
CA ASN A 282 6.45 -10.24 11.94
C ASN A 282 6.73 -11.75 12.00
N GLU A 283 5.71 -12.57 12.25
CA GLU A 283 5.87 -14.03 12.35
C GLU A 283 6.26 -14.63 11.01
N LYS A 284 7.16 -15.62 11.07
CA LYS A 284 7.72 -16.26 9.89
C LYS A 284 6.65 -16.92 9.03
N SER A 285 5.75 -17.68 9.62
CA SER A 285 4.67 -18.35 8.90
C SER A 285 3.77 -17.36 8.15
N VAL A 286 3.48 -16.21 8.75
CA VAL A 286 2.68 -15.14 8.12
C VAL A 286 3.45 -14.48 6.98
N ALA A 287 4.75 -14.22 7.17
CA ALA A 287 5.60 -13.58 6.17
C ALA A 287 5.83 -14.46 4.94
N MET A 288 5.92 -15.78 5.11
CA MET A 288 6.10 -16.75 4.04
C MET A 288 4.81 -17.06 3.27
N GLY A 289 3.65 -16.77 3.85
CA GLY A 289 2.35 -16.86 3.17
C GLY A 289 2.12 -15.69 2.21
N GLU A 290 1.23 -15.88 1.24
CA GLU A 290 0.87 -14.84 0.28
C GLU A 290 -0.44 -14.17 0.67
N THR A 291 -0.34 -12.95 1.18
CA THR A 291 -1.45 -12.01 1.36
C THR A 291 -1.12 -10.72 0.62
N PRO A 292 -1.28 -10.67 -0.72
CA PRO A 292 -0.80 -9.55 -1.54
C PRO A 292 -1.22 -8.18 -1.02
N SER A 293 -2.42 -8.11 -0.47
CA SER A 293 -3.00 -6.88 0.12
C SER A 293 -2.31 -6.38 1.38
N ALA A 294 -1.47 -7.18 2.08
CA ALA A 294 -1.03 -6.80 3.43
C ALA A 294 0.35 -7.32 3.88
N ASN A 295 0.93 -8.36 3.29
CA ASN A 295 2.19 -8.90 3.79
C ASN A 295 3.38 -8.79 2.84
N THR A 296 3.28 -7.95 1.83
CA THR A 296 4.43 -7.63 0.98
C THR A 296 5.60 -7.13 1.82
N SER A 297 6.75 -7.74 1.65
CA SER A 297 8.03 -7.32 2.23
C SER A 297 8.87 -6.64 1.17
N ALA A 298 9.31 -5.40 1.43
CA ALA A 298 9.98 -4.60 0.42
C ALA A 298 10.98 -3.61 1.02
N SER A 299 11.98 -3.21 0.21
CA SER A 299 12.76 -2.00 0.43
C SER A 299 12.14 -0.81 -0.31
N ALA A 300 12.40 0.42 0.14
CA ALA A 300 11.96 1.60 -0.61
C ALA A 300 12.63 1.68 -2.00
N ARG A 301 13.87 1.21 -2.13
CA ARG A 301 14.55 1.10 -3.44
C ARG A 301 13.80 0.20 -4.41
N GLY A 302 13.44 -0.99 -3.96
CA GLY A 302 12.71 -1.97 -4.78
C GLY A 302 11.37 -1.41 -5.24
N LEU A 303 10.59 -0.85 -4.31
CA LEU A 303 9.31 -0.24 -4.64
C LEU A 303 9.44 0.96 -5.58
N ALA A 304 10.43 1.84 -5.34
CA ALA A 304 10.61 3.04 -6.16
C ALA A 304 11.01 2.71 -7.61
N LYS A 305 11.75 1.61 -7.85
CA LYS A 305 12.01 1.11 -9.21
C LYS A 305 10.73 0.69 -9.92
N ILE A 306 9.88 -0.08 -9.25
CA ILE A 306 8.57 -0.47 -9.80
C ILE A 306 7.70 0.76 -10.03
N ALA A 307 7.66 1.69 -9.07
CA ALA A 307 6.92 2.94 -9.20
C ALA A 307 7.45 3.79 -10.37
N ALA A 308 8.77 3.81 -10.63
CA ALA A 308 9.36 4.50 -11.77
C ALA A 308 8.95 3.86 -13.10
N ALA A 309 8.92 2.53 -13.18
CA ALA A 309 8.39 1.84 -14.34
C ALA A 309 6.91 2.22 -14.58
N MET A 310 6.10 2.24 -13.52
CA MET A 310 4.69 2.64 -13.61
C MET A 310 4.51 4.11 -14.00
N ALA A 311 5.37 5.02 -13.52
CA ALA A 311 5.39 6.43 -13.93
C ALA A 311 5.74 6.61 -15.42
N SER A 312 6.52 5.68 -15.98
CA SER A 312 6.94 5.64 -17.39
C SER A 312 6.19 4.57 -18.20
N ARG A 313 4.87 4.45 -17.96
CA ARG A 313 3.94 3.58 -18.71
C ARG A 313 4.32 2.09 -18.72
N GLY A 314 4.85 1.60 -17.60
CA GLY A 314 5.17 0.17 -17.40
C GLY A 314 6.60 -0.20 -17.79
N THR A 315 7.48 0.76 -18.07
CA THR A 315 8.85 0.50 -18.52
C THR A 315 9.86 1.31 -17.72
N LEU A 316 10.98 0.70 -17.32
CA LEU A 316 12.13 1.39 -16.73
C LEU A 316 13.41 1.00 -17.47
N GLY A 317 14.02 1.94 -18.18
CA GLY A 317 15.11 1.64 -19.10
C GLY A 317 14.66 0.67 -20.19
N GLU A 318 15.34 -0.45 -20.33
CA GLU A 318 14.99 -1.51 -21.29
C GLU A 318 13.99 -2.56 -20.71
N GLN A 319 13.68 -2.47 -19.42
CA GLN A 319 12.83 -3.44 -18.73
C GLN A 319 11.36 -3.01 -18.78
N ALA A 320 10.54 -3.76 -19.52
CA ALA A 320 9.09 -3.60 -19.55
C ALA A 320 8.48 -4.60 -18.55
N ILE A 321 7.74 -4.10 -17.56
CA ILE A 321 7.06 -4.92 -16.54
C ILE A 321 5.55 -4.98 -16.75
N LEU A 322 5.01 -4.11 -17.59
CA LEU A 322 3.58 -4.05 -17.87
C LEU A 322 3.35 -3.61 -19.32
N PRO A 323 2.56 -4.36 -20.12
CA PRO A 323 2.18 -3.93 -21.46
C PRO A 323 1.45 -2.58 -21.43
N ASN A 324 1.64 -1.73 -22.44
CA ASN A 324 0.96 -0.42 -22.55
C ASN A 324 -0.56 -0.54 -22.39
N LYS A 325 -1.17 -1.55 -23.03
CA LYS A 325 -2.60 -1.84 -22.88
C LYS A 325 -3.00 -2.13 -21.43
N GLY A 326 -2.20 -2.92 -20.73
CA GLY A 326 -2.42 -3.22 -19.31
C GLY A 326 -2.30 -1.96 -18.45
N TRP A 327 -1.30 -1.11 -18.75
CA TRP A 327 -1.13 0.17 -18.07
C TRP A 327 -2.34 1.09 -18.28
N ASP A 328 -2.83 1.22 -19.52
CA ASP A 328 -4.01 2.02 -19.82
C ASP A 328 -5.26 1.48 -19.11
N LEU A 329 -5.48 0.17 -19.13
CA LEU A 329 -6.59 -0.48 -18.44
C LEU A 329 -6.53 -0.31 -16.92
N LEU A 330 -5.32 -0.38 -16.32
CA LEU A 330 -5.13 -0.16 -14.90
C LEU A 330 -5.63 1.22 -14.44
N HIS A 331 -5.39 2.25 -15.24
CA HIS A 331 -5.64 3.65 -14.87
C HIS A 331 -7.01 4.18 -15.30
N ARG A 332 -7.79 3.39 -16.08
CA ARG A 332 -9.11 3.81 -16.60
C ARG A 332 -10.18 3.89 -15.52
N HIS A 333 -11.19 4.70 -15.81
CA HIS A 333 -12.45 4.80 -15.10
C HIS A 333 -12.29 4.99 -13.58
N PRO A 334 -11.55 6.03 -13.13
CA PRO A 334 -11.51 6.35 -11.71
C PRO A 334 -12.91 6.76 -11.23
N ILE A 335 -13.40 6.09 -10.19
CA ILE A 335 -14.71 6.36 -9.59
C ILE A 335 -14.48 6.89 -8.18
N LYS A 336 -14.98 8.12 -7.95
CA LYS A 336 -14.93 8.76 -6.65
C LYS A 336 -16.06 8.25 -5.75
N ASP A 337 -15.71 7.73 -4.59
CA ASP A 337 -16.67 7.30 -3.57
C ASP A 337 -16.02 7.31 -2.18
N ASN A 338 -16.83 7.30 -1.13
CA ASN A 338 -16.37 7.29 0.26
C ASN A 338 -16.19 5.88 0.79
N MET A 339 -14.95 5.42 0.87
CA MET A 339 -14.65 4.13 1.48
C MET A 339 -14.95 4.12 2.97
N GLY A 340 -15.71 3.11 3.41
CA GLY A 340 -16.18 3.04 4.78
C GLY A 340 -17.10 4.20 5.18
N GLY A 341 -17.62 4.99 4.19
CA GLY A 341 -18.50 6.14 4.41
C GLY A 341 -17.80 7.41 4.90
N PHE A 342 -16.47 7.41 5.03
CA PHE A 342 -15.76 8.58 5.52
C PHE A 342 -14.50 8.95 4.71
N LEU A 343 -13.77 7.97 4.13
CA LEU A 343 -12.52 8.23 3.42
C LEU A 343 -12.78 8.45 1.93
N PRO A 344 -12.63 9.68 1.39
CA PRO A 344 -12.83 9.94 -0.03
C PRO A 344 -11.71 9.28 -0.82
N CYS A 345 -12.06 8.34 -1.67
CA CYS A 345 -11.15 7.61 -2.53
C CYS A 345 -11.62 7.69 -3.99
N GLU A 346 -10.69 7.60 -4.91
CA GLU A 346 -11.00 7.59 -6.35
C GLU A 346 -10.28 6.40 -6.99
N PHE A 347 -10.88 5.21 -6.86
CA PHE A 347 -10.30 3.99 -7.40
C PHE A 347 -10.59 3.82 -8.88
N THR A 348 -9.54 3.50 -9.64
CA THR A 348 -9.64 3.07 -11.04
C THR A 348 -10.25 1.67 -11.13
N GLN A 349 -10.65 1.23 -12.32
CA GLN A 349 -11.13 -0.14 -12.52
C GLN A 349 -10.08 -1.20 -12.15
N GLY A 350 -8.79 -0.88 -12.30
CA GLY A 350 -7.69 -1.77 -11.93
C GLY A 350 -7.35 -1.76 -10.45
N GLY A 351 -8.01 -0.91 -9.64
CA GLY A 351 -7.89 -0.93 -8.19
C GLY A 351 -6.71 -0.15 -7.60
N VAL A 352 -6.18 0.83 -8.32
CA VAL A 352 -5.28 1.85 -7.77
C VAL A 352 -6.05 3.12 -7.48
N ASN A 353 -5.74 3.80 -6.37
CA ASN A 353 -6.34 5.09 -6.08
C ASN A 353 -5.65 6.19 -6.88
N TYR A 354 -6.43 7.08 -7.46
CA TYR A 354 -5.98 8.33 -8.05
C TYR A 354 -6.15 9.46 -7.05
N TYR A 355 -5.09 10.21 -6.79
CA TYR A 355 -5.14 11.40 -5.95
C TYR A 355 -5.39 12.61 -6.84
N SER A 356 -6.66 12.84 -7.16
CA SER A 356 -7.09 13.89 -8.09
C SER A 356 -6.70 15.29 -7.62
N PRO A 357 -6.45 16.22 -8.55
CA PRO A 357 -6.19 17.62 -8.25
C PRO A 357 -7.32 18.23 -7.41
N LEU A 358 -6.94 19.13 -6.50
CA LEU A 358 -7.87 19.84 -5.63
C LEU A 358 -8.48 21.05 -6.35
N ASN A 359 -9.75 21.33 -6.05
CA ASN A 359 -10.48 22.50 -6.54
C ASN A 359 -11.21 23.23 -5.40
N SER A 360 -12.00 24.25 -5.72
CA SER A 360 -12.77 25.03 -4.75
C SER A 360 -13.81 24.20 -4.00
N GLU A 361 -14.37 23.17 -4.66
CA GLU A 361 -15.43 22.30 -4.13
C GLU A 361 -14.89 21.15 -3.27
N SER A 362 -13.59 20.91 -3.32
CA SER A 362 -12.95 19.82 -2.57
C SER A 362 -13.20 19.99 -1.07
N SER A 363 -13.72 18.95 -0.44
CA SER A 363 -14.02 18.91 0.99
C SER A 363 -12.74 19.04 1.83
N LYS A 364 -12.87 19.42 3.11
CA LYS A 364 -11.72 19.48 4.04
C LYS A 364 -10.99 18.14 4.16
N LEU A 365 -11.70 17.03 4.03
CA LEU A 365 -11.10 15.70 4.13
C LEU A 365 -10.36 15.33 2.83
N GLU A 366 -10.91 15.66 1.67
CA GLU A 366 -10.20 15.51 0.38
C GLU A 366 -8.94 16.37 0.34
N LYS A 367 -9.02 17.61 0.78
CA LYS A 367 -7.84 18.48 0.93
C LYS A 367 -6.80 17.86 1.85
N ALA A 368 -7.21 17.28 2.97
CA ALA A 368 -6.29 16.59 3.85
C ALA A 368 -5.72 15.31 3.25
N PHE A 369 -6.51 14.59 2.45
CA PHE A 369 -6.10 13.33 1.83
C PHE A 369 -5.22 13.55 0.61
N ASN A 370 -5.57 14.46 -0.30
CA ASN A 370 -4.88 14.64 -1.58
C ASN A 370 -3.75 15.67 -1.56
N SER A 371 -3.84 16.74 -0.74
CA SER A 371 -2.87 17.84 -0.79
C SER A 371 -1.43 17.39 -0.67
N GLY A 372 -0.60 17.72 -1.65
CA GLY A 372 0.81 17.36 -1.73
C GLY A 372 1.08 15.98 -2.33
N ARG A 373 0.04 15.31 -2.85
CA ARG A 373 0.15 14.09 -3.66
C ARG A 373 -0.80 14.09 -4.85
N GLU A 374 -1.25 15.27 -5.28
CA GLU A 374 -2.09 15.42 -6.46
C GLU A 374 -1.40 14.82 -7.68
N GLY A 375 -2.13 14.09 -8.52
CA GLY A 375 -1.63 13.42 -9.72
C GLY A 375 -0.96 12.06 -9.47
N PHE A 376 -0.73 11.67 -8.22
CA PHE A 376 -0.21 10.34 -7.91
C PHE A 376 -1.29 9.26 -8.06
N TYR A 377 -0.83 8.06 -8.38
CA TYR A 377 -1.58 6.80 -8.34
C TYR A 377 -0.94 5.84 -7.33
N GLY A 378 -1.70 4.85 -6.88
CA GLY A 378 -1.26 3.81 -5.96
C GLY A 378 -1.94 3.89 -4.61
N TRP A 379 -1.44 3.17 -3.62
CA TRP A 379 -2.07 3.12 -2.31
C TRP A 379 -1.06 3.34 -1.18
N MET A 380 -1.58 3.45 0.03
CA MET A 380 -0.83 3.65 1.27
C MET A 380 -0.98 2.44 2.19
N GLY A 381 0.01 2.18 3.02
CA GLY A 381 0.02 1.10 3.99
C GLY A 381 -0.28 1.54 5.41
N LEU A 382 -0.79 0.62 6.20
CA LEU A 382 -1.06 0.82 7.61
C LEU A 382 0.20 1.32 8.34
N GLY A 383 0.06 2.40 9.06
CA GLY A 383 1.14 2.95 9.87
C GLY A 383 2.17 3.78 9.14
N GLY A 384 2.10 3.96 7.80
CA GLY A 384 2.85 5.01 7.14
C GLY A 384 3.57 4.68 5.82
N SER A 385 3.63 3.44 5.35
CA SER A 385 4.28 3.14 4.08
C SER A 385 3.53 3.74 2.88
N LEU A 386 4.29 4.11 1.83
CA LEU A 386 3.76 4.62 0.56
C LEU A 386 4.47 3.92 -0.60
N PHE A 387 3.69 3.51 -1.59
CA PHE A 387 4.14 3.02 -2.87
C PHE A 387 3.23 3.63 -3.95
N GLN A 388 3.73 4.66 -4.62
CA GLN A 388 2.93 5.52 -5.49
C GLN A 388 3.77 6.03 -6.67
N TRP A 389 3.10 6.38 -7.77
CA TRP A 389 3.74 6.94 -8.97
C TRP A 389 2.92 8.08 -9.55
N HIS A 390 3.59 9.00 -10.21
CA HIS A 390 3.00 10.17 -10.85
C HIS A 390 3.39 10.18 -12.34
N PRO A 391 2.51 9.76 -13.25
CA PRO A 391 2.86 9.63 -14.67
C PRO A 391 3.21 10.97 -15.33
N GLU A 392 2.47 12.03 -15.04
CA GLU A 392 2.68 13.34 -15.66
C GLU A 392 4.06 13.95 -15.35
N HIS A 393 4.53 13.77 -14.12
CA HIS A 393 5.85 14.25 -13.70
C HIS A 393 6.92 13.15 -13.70
N GLU A 394 6.59 11.96 -14.18
CA GLU A 394 7.48 10.79 -14.23
C GLU A 394 8.19 10.51 -12.88
N ILE A 395 7.39 10.52 -11.79
CA ILE A 395 7.89 10.28 -10.43
C ILE A 395 7.53 8.87 -9.98
N GLY A 396 8.53 8.08 -9.61
CA GLY A 396 8.36 6.87 -8.82
C GLY A 396 8.71 7.14 -7.36
N PHE A 397 7.81 6.85 -6.42
CA PHE A 397 7.94 7.24 -5.02
C PHE A 397 7.70 6.06 -4.09
N ALA A 398 8.59 5.85 -3.13
CA ALA A 398 8.41 4.91 -2.03
C ALA A 398 8.95 5.45 -0.70
N PHE A 399 8.15 5.30 0.36
CA PHE A 399 8.53 5.54 1.75
C PHE A 399 8.19 4.30 2.57
N VAL A 400 9.16 3.77 3.32
CA VAL A 400 9.03 2.51 4.07
C VAL A 400 9.56 2.69 5.49
N PRO A 401 8.68 2.99 6.47
CA PRO A 401 9.03 3.06 7.88
C PRO A 401 8.83 1.72 8.57
N THR A 402 9.61 1.45 9.64
CA THR A 402 9.37 0.33 10.56
C THR A 402 8.43 0.70 11.70
N SER A 403 8.36 1.98 12.09
CA SER A 403 7.50 2.47 13.16
C SER A 403 6.11 2.78 12.64
N LEU A 404 5.11 2.02 13.10
CA LEU A 404 3.74 2.18 12.62
C LEU A 404 2.97 3.21 13.46
N HIS A 405 2.64 4.33 12.86
CA HIS A 405 1.80 5.38 13.46
C HIS A 405 0.34 5.09 13.17
N MET A 406 -0.29 4.21 13.98
CA MET A 406 -1.63 3.66 13.74
C MET A 406 -2.75 4.72 13.63
N LEU A 407 -2.56 5.90 14.19
CA LEU A 407 -3.54 7.00 14.16
C LEU A 407 -3.26 8.02 13.04
N ASP A 408 -2.23 7.81 12.22
CA ASP A 408 -1.99 8.58 10.98
C ASP A 408 -2.76 7.93 9.80
N LEU A 409 -4.09 8.01 9.87
CA LEU A 409 -5.01 7.33 8.96
C LEU A 409 -4.87 7.76 7.49
N LEU A 410 -4.33 8.96 7.24
CA LEU A 410 -4.18 9.53 5.90
C LEU A 410 -2.72 9.48 5.41
N ASN A 411 -1.83 8.85 6.17
CA ASN A 411 -0.38 8.84 5.93
C ASN A 411 0.18 10.26 5.65
N GLU A 412 -0.26 11.22 6.46
CA GLU A 412 0.14 12.63 6.31
C GLU A 412 1.64 12.82 6.56
N ARG A 413 2.24 11.94 7.37
CA ARG A 413 3.68 11.90 7.64
C ARG A 413 4.51 11.59 6.38
N GLY A 414 4.12 10.58 5.61
CA GLY A 414 4.79 10.21 4.37
C GLY A 414 4.50 11.20 3.22
N LYS A 415 3.29 11.77 3.22
CA LYS A 415 2.85 12.77 2.25
C LYS A 415 3.71 14.03 2.25
N GLU A 416 4.28 14.45 3.39
CA GLU A 416 5.18 15.59 3.44
C GLU A 416 6.38 15.43 2.48
N TYR A 417 6.89 14.20 2.31
CA TYR A 417 7.99 13.92 1.37
C TYR A 417 7.54 14.05 -0.08
N GLN A 418 6.34 13.59 -0.42
CA GLN A 418 5.79 13.74 -1.78
C GLN A 418 5.65 15.23 -2.15
N ALA A 419 5.07 16.02 -1.24
CA ALA A 419 4.93 17.45 -1.42
C ALA A 419 6.28 18.15 -1.58
N GLU A 420 7.33 17.74 -0.87
CA GLU A 420 8.65 18.32 -1.00
C GLU A 420 9.34 17.92 -2.31
N VAL A 421 9.16 16.66 -2.76
CA VAL A 421 9.64 16.20 -4.07
C VAL A 421 9.02 17.02 -5.20
N LEU A 422 7.71 17.22 -5.18
CA LEU A 422 7.02 18.07 -6.19
C LEU A 422 7.58 19.49 -6.19
N ARG A 423 7.78 20.11 -5.00
CA ARG A 423 8.40 21.45 -4.93
C ARG A 423 9.80 21.51 -5.51
N CYS A 424 10.63 20.47 -5.29
CA CYS A 424 11.98 20.39 -5.85
C CYS A 424 11.93 20.32 -7.39
N ILE A 425 10.99 19.55 -7.94
CA ILE A 425 10.82 19.40 -9.40
C ILE A 425 10.36 20.72 -10.02
N TRP A 426 9.36 21.39 -9.45
CA TRP A 426 8.89 22.68 -9.96
C TRP A 426 9.95 23.78 -9.89
N ALA A 427 10.75 23.81 -8.81
CA ALA A 427 11.85 24.77 -8.67
C ALA A 427 12.98 24.54 -9.70
N LYS A 428 13.17 23.33 -10.22
CA LYS A 428 14.10 23.04 -11.33
C LYS A 428 13.52 23.51 -12.67
N GLY A 429 12.26 23.21 -12.95
CA GLY A 429 11.60 23.61 -14.20
C GLY A 429 11.58 25.12 -14.41
N THR A 430 11.46 25.93 -13.32
CA THR A 430 11.53 27.39 -13.39
C THR A 430 12.94 27.95 -13.58
N ARG A 431 14.01 27.16 -13.46
CA ARG A 431 15.38 27.57 -13.69
C ARG A 431 15.89 27.21 -15.10
N GLU A 432 15.22 26.28 -15.75
CA GLU A 432 15.55 25.78 -17.09
C GLU A 432 14.70 26.48 -18.19
N SER A 433 13.65 27.21 -17.79
CA SER A 433 12.84 28.09 -18.65
C SER A 433 13.33 29.55 -18.60
#